data_b963ebfb1410f0bcf041d6acf6abf68d
#
_entry.id   b963ebfb1410f0bcf041d6acf6abf68d
#
_cell.length_a   1.000
_cell.length_b   1.000
_cell.length_c   1.000
_cell.angle_alpha   90.00
_cell.angle_beta   90.00
_cell.angle_gamma   90.00
#
_symmetry.space_group_name_H-M   'P 1'
#
loop_
_entity.id
_entity.type
_entity.pdbx_description
1 polymer ?
#
loop_
_entity_poly.entity_id
_entity_poly.type
_entity_poly.pdbx_seq_one_letter_code
_entity_poly.pdbx_strand_id
1 'polypeptide(L)'
;MSYVELPGAKVPIRLWADPATIEGAAMQQLQNVATLPWIEGLAVMPDVHYGKGATVGSVIAMRGAVCPAAVGVDIGCGMSAVRTSLTANDLPGDLSRLRSRIEQVVPVGRGMHDSPVDPGRFHGVATAGWDDFWGRFEGVAEAVRFRRERAALQMGTLGSGNHFVEVCVDTSDSVWLMLHSGSRNIGKELAEFHIGVAQKLPHNQGLVDRDLAVFVADTPQMAAYRNDLFWAQEYAKYNRTIMMALLKDVIRKEFKKARPAFEPEISCHHNYVAEERYEGMDLLVTRKGAIRAGSGEYGIIPGSMGTGSYIVKGLGNDKSFNSASHGAGRRMSRNAAKRRFSTKDLEEQTRGVECRKDSGVVDEIPGAYKPIEQVIDQQRDLVEVVAKLKQVVCVKG
;
A
#
# COMPACT_ATOMS: atom_id res chain seq x y z
N MET A 1 24.20 -12.72 -7.61
CA MET A 1 23.63 -11.42 -8.00
C MET A 1 22.21 -11.41 -7.46
N SER A 2 21.82 -10.33 -6.88
CA SER A 2 20.53 -10.19 -6.24
C SER A 2 19.38 -9.88 -7.22
N TYR A 3 19.67 -9.39 -8.41
CA TYR A 3 18.70 -9.13 -9.48
C TYR A 3 19.20 -9.59 -10.85
N VAL A 4 18.25 -9.76 -11.77
CA VAL A 4 18.49 -10.02 -13.20
C VAL A 4 18.27 -8.72 -13.97
N GLU A 5 19.14 -8.42 -14.92
CA GLU A 5 18.97 -7.28 -15.82
C GLU A 5 18.46 -7.78 -17.17
N LEU A 6 17.27 -7.32 -17.57
CA LEU A 6 16.69 -7.61 -18.86
C LEU A 6 16.85 -6.40 -19.79
N PRO A 7 17.01 -6.59 -21.11
CA PRO A 7 17.05 -5.50 -22.04
C PRO A 7 15.71 -4.77 -22.10
N GLY A 8 15.74 -3.45 -22.03
CA GLY A 8 14.61 -2.56 -22.26
C GLY A 8 14.98 -1.55 -23.36
N ALA A 9 13.98 -0.90 -23.96
CA ALA A 9 14.20 -0.03 -25.13
C ALA A 9 15.05 1.21 -24.81
N LYS A 10 14.86 1.85 -23.66
CA LYS A 10 15.62 3.03 -23.21
C LYS A 10 16.51 2.77 -22.00
N VAL A 11 15.99 2.01 -21.06
CA VAL A 11 16.70 1.66 -19.81
C VAL A 11 16.60 0.16 -19.59
N PRO A 12 17.61 -0.47 -18.98
CA PRO A 12 17.50 -1.86 -18.57
C PRO A 12 16.42 -2.03 -17.50
N ILE A 13 15.79 -3.21 -17.49
CA ILE A 13 14.81 -3.61 -16.47
C ILE A 13 15.55 -4.41 -15.40
N ARG A 14 15.74 -3.84 -14.22
CA ARG A 14 16.36 -4.53 -13.08
C ARG A 14 15.29 -5.28 -12.31
N LEU A 15 15.36 -6.60 -12.32
CA LEU A 15 14.30 -7.48 -11.84
C LEU A 15 14.78 -8.35 -10.69
N TRP A 16 14.16 -8.21 -9.51
CA TRP A 16 14.41 -9.04 -8.32
C TRP A 16 13.55 -10.31 -8.28
N ALA A 17 12.67 -10.51 -9.25
CA ALA A 17 11.90 -11.74 -9.43
C ALA A 17 12.57 -12.67 -10.46
N ASP A 18 12.25 -13.96 -10.42
CA ASP A 18 12.61 -14.88 -11.50
C ASP A 18 11.76 -14.56 -12.75
N PRO A 19 12.40 -14.18 -13.89
CA PRO A 19 11.70 -13.85 -15.13
C PRO A 19 10.72 -14.94 -15.59
N ALA A 20 11.05 -16.22 -15.35
CA ALA A 20 10.21 -17.36 -15.75
C ALA A 20 8.87 -17.44 -14.99
N THR A 21 8.77 -16.74 -13.84
CA THR A 21 7.55 -16.73 -13.01
C THR A 21 6.60 -15.57 -13.34
N ILE A 22 7.00 -14.66 -14.23
CA ILE A 22 6.23 -13.46 -14.57
C ILE A 22 5.27 -13.77 -15.73
N GLU A 23 4.00 -13.42 -15.55
CA GLU A 23 3.00 -13.52 -16.63
C GLU A 23 3.43 -12.70 -17.85
N GLY A 24 3.24 -13.23 -19.06
CA GLY A 24 3.61 -12.56 -20.31
C GLY A 24 3.02 -11.14 -20.45
N ALA A 25 1.78 -10.94 -20.00
CA ALA A 25 1.16 -9.61 -20.00
C ALA A 25 1.86 -8.61 -19.05
N ALA A 26 2.34 -9.07 -17.89
CA ALA A 26 3.11 -8.23 -16.96
C ALA A 26 4.50 -7.92 -17.54
N MET A 27 5.16 -8.89 -18.17
CA MET A 27 6.42 -8.66 -18.87
C MET A 27 6.27 -7.63 -20.00
N GLN A 28 5.18 -7.70 -20.77
CA GLN A 28 4.90 -6.71 -21.82
C GLN A 28 4.70 -5.30 -21.21
N GLN A 29 4.03 -5.18 -20.06
CA GLN A 29 3.90 -3.88 -19.38
C GLN A 29 5.27 -3.32 -18.97
N LEU A 30 6.19 -4.14 -18.47
CA LEU A 30 7.55 -3.71 -18.13
C LEU A 30 8.30 -3.21 -19.35
N GLN A 31 8.20 -3.91 -20.49
CA GLN A 31 8.79 -3.48 -21.75
C GLN A 31 8.18 -2.15 -22.23
N ASN A 32 6.87 -1.98 -22.13
CA ASN A 32 6.20 -0.72 -22.51
C ASN A 32 6.68 0.45 -21.64
N VAL A 33 6.80 0.26 -20.32
CA VAL A 33 7.34 1.28 -19.40
C VAL A 33 8.78 1.66 -19.78
N ALA A 34 9.61 0.69 -20.14
CA ALA A 34 11.00 0.93 -20.55
C ALA A 34 11.14 1.71 -21.87
N THR A 35 10.04 1.97 -22.61
CA THR A 35 10.04 2.81 -23.83
C THR A 35 9.82 4.29 -23.55
N LEU A 36 9.36 4.67 -22.34
CA LEU A 36 8.97 6.04 -22.04
C LEU A 36 10.12 7.03 -22.27
N PRO A 37 9.87 8.16 -22.97
CA PRO A 37 10.93 9.14 -23.29
C PRO A 37 11.65 9.74 -22.07
N TRP A 38 10.97 9.83 -20.94
CA TRP A 38 11.44 10.49 -19.70
C TRP A 38 12.03 9.51 -18.67
N ILE A 39 12.07 8.21 -18.99
CA ILE A 39 12.52 7.20 -18.04
C ILE A 39 14.05 7.23 -17.89
N GLU A 40 14.53 7.21 -16.65
CA GLU A 40 15.95 7.12 -16.29
C GLU A 40 16.28 5.78 -15.59
N GLY A 41 15.25 5.08 -15.09
CA GLY A 41 15.46 3.76 -14.51
C GLY A 41 14.16 3.03 -14.18
N LEU A 42 14.26 1.69 -14.23
CA LEU A 42 13.16 0.77 -13.91
C LEU A 42 13.68 -0.37 -13.04
N ALA A 43 13.19 -0.43 -11.80
CA ALA A 43 13.44 -1.53 -10.90
C ALA A 43 12.11 -2.26 -10.59
N VAL A 44 12.17 -3.59 -10.47
CA VAL A 44 11.00 -4.44 -10.37
C VAL A 44 11.17 -5.39 -9.20
N MET A 45 10.27 -5.30 -8.24
CA MET A 45 10.31 -6.04 -6.99
C MET A 45 9.82 -7.49 -7.14
N PRO A 46 10.19 -8.41 -6.22
CA PRO A 46 9.84 -9.83 -6.30
C PRO A 46 8.33 -10.13 -6.38
N ASP A 47 7.50 -9.27 -5.81
CA ASP A 47 6.05 -9.40 -5.77
C ASP A 47 5.34 -8.95 -7.07
N VAL A 48 6.11 -8.67 -8.12
CA VAL A 48 5.60 -8.19 -9.42
C VAL A 48 4.46 -9.02 -9.97
N HIS A 49 3.42 -8.33 -10.43
CA HIS A 49 2.27 -8.92 -11.11
C HIS A 49 1.57 -7.88 -11.99
N TYR A 50 0.66 -8.34 -12.87
CA TYR A 50 -0.08 -7.48 -13.78
C TYR A 50 -0.89 -6.41 -13.03
N GLY A 51 -0.84 -5.16 -13.51
CA GLY A 51 -1.58 -4.02 -12.98
C GLY A 51 -2.13 -3.13 -14.10
N LYS A 52 -2.98 -2.15 -13.77
CA LYS A 52 -3.46 -1.17 -14.74
C LYS A 52 -2.34 -0.14 -15.03
N GLY A 53 -2.01 0.09 -16.29
CA GLY A 53 -0.95 0.99 -16.74
C GLY A 53 0.44 0.38 -16.56
N ALA A 54 0.94 0.26 -15.34
CA ALA A 54 2.20 -0.40 -15.02
C ALA A 54 1.97 -1.58 -14.09
N THR A 55 2.92 -2.53 -14.06
CA THR A 55 2.89 -3.65 -13.11
C THR A 55 2.92 -3.15 -11.67
N VAL A 56 2.22 -3.87 -10.78
CA VAL A 56 2.45 -3.76 -9.34
C VAL A 56 3.81 -4.37 -9.02
N GLY A 57 4.57 -3.77 -8.11
CA GLY A 57 5.98 -4.12 -7.85
C GLY A 57 6.97 -3.29 -8.69
N SER A 58 6.52 -2.26 -9.42
CA SER A 58 7.38 -1.39 -10.21
C SER A 58 7.83 -0.14 -9.48
N VAL A 59 9.10 0.21 -9.66
CA VAL A 59 9.73 1.47 -9.27
C VAL A 59 10.23 2.15 -10.53
N ILE A 60 9.60 3.26 -10.89
CA ILE A 60 9.81 3.96 -12.16
C ILE A 60 10.39 5.33 -11.84
N ALA A 61 11.65 5.54 -12.19
CA ALA A 61 12.33 6.81 -12.01
C ALA A 61 12.30 7.60 -13.33
N MET A 62 11.70 8.80 -13.30
CA MET A 62 11.58 9.66 -14.48
C MET A 62 12.12 11.06 -14.19
N ARG A 63 12.70 11.68 -15.23
CA ARG A 63 13.15 13.06 -15.19
C ARG A 63 12.05 13.98 -15.72
N GLY A 64 11.56 14.88 -14.87
CA GLY A 64 10.59 15.89 -15.27
C GLY A 64 9.25 15.35 -15.78
N ALA A 65 8.88 14.12 -15.46
CA ALA A 65 7.60 13.55 -15.86
C ALA A 65 7.03 12.59 -14.82
N VAL A 66 5.71 12.43 -14.78
CA VAL A 66 5.00 11.43 -13.95
C VAL A 66 3.87 10.82 -14.75
N CYS A 67 3.72 9.49 -14.65
CA CYS A 67 2.60 8.75 -15.21
C CYS A 67 1.55 8.50 -14.10
N PRO A 68 0.35 9.11 -14.14
CA PRO A 68 -0.67 8.93 -13.09
C PRO A 68 -1.12 7.48 -12.93
N ALA A 69 -1.29 6.74 -14.03
CA ALA A 69 -1.70 5.33 -13.96
C ALA A 69 -0.61 4.41 -13.37
N ALA A 70 0.66 4.82 -13.44
CA ALA A 70 1.78 4.10 -12.83
C ALA A 70 1.86 4.33 -11.30
N VAL A 71 1.17 5.31 -10.74
CA VAL A 71 0.98 5.44 -9.27
C VAL A 71 -0.07 4.45 -8.79
N GLY A 72 -1.09 4.21 -9.59
CA GLY A 72 -2.27 3.42 -9.24
C GLY A 72 -3.42 4.30 -8.77
N VAL A 73 -4.63 3.72 -8.80
CA VAL A 73 -5.85 4.46 -8.44
C VAL A 73 -6.02 4.67 -6.93
N ASP A 74 -5.38 3.87 -6.09
CA ASP A 74 -5.34 4.09 -4.65
C ASP A 74 -4.05 4.84 -4.26
N ILE A 75 -4.05 6.14 -4.54
CA ILE A 75 -2.92 7.04 -4.26
C ILE A 75 -2.60 7.00 -2.76
N GLY A 76 -1.32 6.85 -2.41
CA GLY A 76 -0.89 6.85 -1.01
C GLY A 76 -1.27 5.59 -0.23
N CYS A 77 -1.80 4.54 -0.89
CA CYS A 77 -1.99 3.25 -0.23
C CYS A 77 -0.72 2.82 0.48
N GLY A 78 -0.86 2.24 1.66
CA GLY A 78 0.28 1.94 2.50
C GLY A 78 -0.09 1.20 3.78
N MET A 79 0.92 0.93 4.57
CA MET A 79 0.85 0.16 5.80
C MET A 79 1.18 1.02 7.02
N SER A 80 0.59 0.68 8.15
CA SER A 80 1.05 1.11 9.47
C SER A 80 1.11 -0.09 10.41
N ALA A 81 2.12 -0.14 11.28
CA ALA A 81 2.26 -1.15 12.32
C ALA A 81 2.78 -0.55 13.63
N VAL A 82 2.36 -1.13 14.74
CA VAL A 82 2.79 -0.73 16.08
C VAL A 82 2.95 -1.96 16.96
N ARG A 83 4.10 -2.06 17.64
CA ARG A 83 4.33 -3.05 18.69
C ARG A 83 3.68 -2.57 19.99
N THR A 84 3.05 -3.49 20.69
CA THR A 84 2.45 -3.21 22.01
C THR A 84 3.27 -3.84 23.11
N SER A 85 3.03 -3.46 24.36
CA SER A 85 3.60 -4.14 25.53
C SER A 85 2.85 -5.43 25.90
N LEU A 86 1.79 -5.79 25.17
CA LEU A 86 1.08 -7.05 25.35
C LEU A 86 1.87 -8.21 24.76
N THR A 87 1.64 -9.39 25.36
CA THR A 87 2.18 -10.68 24.88
C THR A 87 1.06 -11.59 24.41
N ALA A 88 1.41 -12.69 23.75
CA ALA A 88 0.44 -13.72 23.35
C ALA A 88 -0.36 -14.26 24.54
N ASN A 89 0.21 -14.31 25.74
CA ASN A 89 -0.47 -14.77 26.96
C ASN A 89 -1.55 -13.80 27.46
N ASP A 90 -1.50 -12.53 27.05
CA ASP A 90 -2.54 -11.56 27.41
C ASP A 90 -3.78 -11.71 26.52
N LEU A 91 -3.66 -12.39 25.38
CA LEU A 91 -4.77 -12.59 24.44
C LEU A 91 -5.73 -13.68 24.93
N PRO A 92 -7.05 -13.46 24.87
CA PRO A 92 -8.01 -14.50 25.18
C PRO A 92 -8.01 -15.61 24.13
N GLY A 93 -8.44 -16.82 24.53
CA GLY A 93 -8.52 -17.96 23.60
C GLY A 93 -9.55 -17.75 22.47
N ASP A 94 -10.60 -16.94 22.71
CA ASP A 94 -11.57 -16.50 21.70
C ASP A 94 -11.37 -15.01 21.38
N LEU A 95 -11.00 -14.71 20.15
CA LEU A 95 -10.73 -13.37 19.66
C LEU A 95 -11.90 -12.74 18.87
N SER A 96 -13.06 -13.42 18.80
CA SER A 96 -14.24 -12.95 18.07
C SER A 96 -14.74 -11.61 18.59
N ARG A 97 -14.71 -11.43 19.91
CA ARG A 97 -15.07 -10.17 20.54
C ARG A 97 -14.10 -9.03 20.15
N LEU A 98 -12.80 -9.29 20.14
CA LEU A 98 -11.80 -8.30 19.75
C LEU A 98 -12.00 -7.89 18.28
N ARG A 99 -12.21 -8.86 17.39
CA ARG A 99 -12.53 -8.59 15.98
C ARG A 99 -13.78 -7.72 15.85
N SER A 100 -14.87 -8.09 16.52
CA SER A 100 -16.13 -7.32 16.49
C SER A 100 -15.95 -5.89 17.00
N ARG A 101 -15.13 -5.67 18.04
CA ARG A 101 -14.82 -4.33 18.53
C ARG A 101 -14.04 -3.49 17.54
N ILE A 102 -13.10 -4.08 16.80
CA ILE A 102 -12.36 -3.41 15.73
C ILE A 102 -13.33 -3.01 14.61
N GLU A 103 -14.19 -3.93 14.15
CA GLU A 103 -15.16 -3.68 13.08
C GLU A 103 -16.19 -2.58 13.45
N GLN A 104 -16.51 -2.43 14.74
CA GLN A 104 -17.41 -1.36 15.24
C GLN A 104 -16.79 0.04 15.15
N VAL A 105 -15.47 0.18 15.31
CA VAL A 105 -14.82 1.50 15.35
C VAL A 105 -14.12 1.86 14.06
N VAL A 106 -13.79 0.89 13.22
CA VAL A 106 -13.18 1.07 11.90
C VAL A 106 -14.15 0.55 10.85
N PRO A 107 -14.98 1.43 10.24
CA PRO A 107 -15.91 1.04 9.18
C PRO A 107 -15.18 0.37 8.00
N VAL A 108 -15.72 -0.76 7.54
CA VAL A 108 -15.15 -1.56 6.45
C VAL A 108 -15.92 -1.37 5.13
N GLY A 109 -15.32 -1.74 4.02
CA GLY A 109 -15.96 -1.72 2.71
C GLY A 109 -16.33 -0.30 2.27
N ARG A 110 -17.61 -0.07 2.02
CA ARG A 110 -18.18 1.24 1.65
C ARG A 110 -18.63 2.04 2.87
N GLY A 111 -18.47 1.50 4.08
CA GLY A 111 -18.83 2.15 5.32
C GLY A 111 -18.10 3.47 5.54
N MET A 112 -18.75 4.35 6.32
CA MET A 112 -18.27 5.67 6.72
C MET A 112 -18.59 5.87 8.20
N HIS A 113 -17.93 6.83 8.84
CA HIS A 113 -18.35 7.32 10.14
C HIS A 113 -19.64 8.17 10.03
N ASP A 114 -20.44 8.23 11.08
CA ASP A 114 -21.65 9.07 11.13
C ASP A 114 -21.32 10.57 11.17
N SER A 115 -20.11 10.90 11.63
CA SER A 115 -19.56 12.25 11.66
C SER A 115 -18.04 12.21 11.41
N PRO A 116 -17.43 13.30 10.90
CA PRO A 116 -15.98 13.38 10.73
C PRO A 116 -15.26 13.09 12.05
N VAL A 117 -14.20 12.27 11.97
CA VAL A 117 -13.40 11.93 13.15
C VAL A 117 -12.48 13.11 13.50
N ASP A 118 -12.57 13.63 14.71
CA ASP A 118 -11.67 14.63 15.25
C ASP A 118 -10.36 13.95 15.72
N PRO A 119 -9.19 14.22 15.10
CA PRO A 119 -7.92 13.67 15.55
C PRO A 119 -7.52 14.15 16.95
N GLY A 120 -7.96 15.35 17.39
CA GLY A 120 -7.64 15.93 18.68
C GLY A 120 -8.16 15.13 19.88
N ARG A 121 -9.14 14.28 19.67
CA ARG A 121 -9.68 13.40 20.74
C ARG A 121 -8.75 12.23 21.10
N PHE A 122 -7.70 11.96 20.28
CA PHE A 122 -6.80 10.82 20.49
C PHE A 122 -5.48 11.26 21.10
N HIS A 123 -5.11 10.63 22.19
CA HIS A 123 -3.80 10.87 22.80
C HIS A 123 -2.66 10.50 21.86
N GLY A 124 -1.73 11.42 21.65
CA GLY A 124 -0.52 11.21 20.83
C GLY A 124 -0.73 11.34 19.31
N VAL A 125 -1.92 11.76 18.85
CA VAL A 125 -2.14 12.13 17.45
C VAL A 125 -1.83 13.62 17.29
N ALA A 126 -0.89 13.94 16.40
CA ALA A 126 -0.58 15.32 16.08
C ALA A 126 -1.72 15.96 15.29
N THR A 127 -2.20 17.10 15.74
CA THR A 127 -3.24 17.90 15.07
C THR A 127 -2.66 19.09 14.29
N ALA A 128 -1.38 19.38 14.47
CA ALA A 128 -0.71 20.43 13.72
C ALA A 128 -0.84 20.15 12.20
N GLY A 129 -1.29 21.16 11.46
CA GLY A 129 -1.51 21.06 10.01
C GLY A 129 -2.84 20.43 9.58
N TRP A 130 -3.70 19.98 10.50
CA TRP A 130 -4.98 19.35 10.17
C TRP A 130 -5.94 20.32 9.46
N ASP A 131 -6.08 21.55 9.96
CA ASP A 131 -6.95 22.56 9.34
C ASP A 131 -6.38 23.03 8.00
N ASP A 132 -5.06 23.20 7.91
CA ASP A 132 -4.37 23.52 6.65
C ASP A 132 -4.57 22.40 5.61
N PHE A 133 -4.43 21.15 6.01
CA PHE A 133 -4.69 20.00 5.13
C PHE A 133 -6.10 20.07 4.50
N TRP A 134 -7.13 20.31 5.32
CA TRP A 134 -8.50 20.45 4.82
C TRP A 134 -8.73 21.76 4.09
N GLY A 135 -8.04 22.84 4.43
CA GLY A 135 -8.06 24.10 3.69
C GLY A 135 -7.54 23.95 2.26
N ARG A 136 -6.47 23.17 2.07
CA ARG A 136 -5.89 22.85 0.75
C ARG A 136 -6.82 22.02 -0.15
N PHE A 137 -7.87 21.40 0.40
CA PHE A 137 -8.88 20.69 -0.40
C PHE A 137 -9.58 21.60 -1.41
N GLU A 138 -9.74 22.89 -1.12
CA GLU A 138 -10.33 23.85 -2.06
C GLU A 138 -9.46 24.05 -3.32
N GLY A 139 -8.19 23.69 -3.27
CA GLY A 139 -7.25 23.71 -4.40
C GLY A 139 -7.22 22.44 -5.25
N VAL A 140 -7.92 21.35 -4.86
CA VAL A 140 -7.94 20.12 -5.67
C VAL A 140 -8.83 20.32 -6.92
N ALA A 141 -8.75 19.38 -7.86
CA ALA A 141 -9.52 19.40 -9.10
C ALA A 141 -11.02 19.66 -8.83
N GLU A 142 -11.56 20.68 -9.46
CA GLU A 142 -12.95 21.16 -9.26
C GLU A 142 -13.97 20.02 -9.44
N ALA A 143 -13.72 19.15 -10.43
CA ALA A 143 -14.57 17.99 -10.72
C ALA A 143 -14.72 17.01 -9.54
N VAL A 144 -13.88 17.13 -8.50
CA VAL A 144 -13.88 16.21 -7.34
C VAL A 144 -14.27 16.91 -6.03
N ARG A 145 -14.31 18.25 -5.99
CA ARG A 145 -14.58 19.03 -4.75
C ARG A 145 -15.89 18.70 -4.07
N PHE A 146 -16.93 18.35 -4.82
CA PHE A 146 -18.23 17.96 -4.27
C PHE A 146 -18.16 16.70 -3.37
N ARG A 147 -17.03 16.00 -3.33
CA ARG A 147 -16.80 14.84 -2.48
C ARG A 147 -16.27 15.17 -1.08
N ARG A 148 -16.06 16.44 -0.74
CA ARG A 148 -15.42 16.87 0.52
C ARG A 148 -16.06 16.25 1.76
N GLU A 149 -17.38 16.31 1.88
CA GLU A 149 -18.11 15.73 3.02
C GLU A 149 -17.87 14.22 3.11
N ARG A 150 -18.03 13.52 2.00
CA ARG A 150 -17.78 12.07 1.95
C ARG A 150 -16.33 11.72 2.31
N ALA A 151 -15.36 12.48 1.84
CA ALA A 151 -13.96 12.30 2.17
C ALA A 151 -13.73 12.48 3.69
N ALA A 152 -14.38 13.47 4.31
CA ALA A 152 -14.29 13.69 5.75
C ALA A 152 -14.89 12.52 6.56
N LEU A 153 -16.04 11.97 6.13
CA LEU A 153 -16.69 10.82 6.76
C LEU A 153 -15.93 9.50 6.52
N GLN A 154 -15.14 9.39 5.44
CA GLN A 154 -14.32 8.22 5.13
C GLN A 154 -12.93 8.25 5.78
N MET A 155 -12.52 9.35 6.38
CA MET A 155 -11.27 9.44 7.13
C MET A 155 -11.32 8.55 8.37
N GLY A 156 -10.31 7.69 8.56
CA GLY A 156 -10.30 6.68 9.63
C GLY A 156 -11.09 5.40 9.30
N THR A 157 -11.32 5.11 8.00
CA THR A 157 -12.03 3.91 7.55
C THR A 157 -11.14 2.99 6.72
N LEU A 158 -11.44 1.68 6.74
CA LEU A 158 -10.58 0.67 6.13
C LEU A 158 -10.68 0.63 4.61
N GLY A 159 -11.86 0.57 4.06
CA GLY A 159 -12.07 0.24 2.66
C GLY A 159 -12.30 -1.23 2.41
N SER A 160 -12.08 -1.64 1.17
CA SER A 160 -12.32 -3.00 0.69
C SER A 160 -11.14 -3.55 -0.12
N GLY A 161 -11.29 -4.75 -0.59
CA GLY A 161 -10.30 -5.41 -1.43
C GLY A 161 -9.15 -5.99 -0.62
N ASN A 162 -7.92 -5.61 -0.93
CA ASN A 162 -6.73 -6.07 -0.21
C ASN A 162 -6.47 -5.33 1.12
N HIS A 163 -7.29 -4.34 1.47
CA HIS A 163 -7.18 -3.63 2.75
C HIS A 163 -7.53 -4.53 3.94
N PHE A 164 -6.88 -4.32 5.05
CA PHE A 164 -7.08 -5.11 6.26
C PHE A 164 -6.65 -4.37 7.52
N VAL A 165 -7.17 -4.81 8.67
CA VAL A 165 -6.63 -4.58 10.01
C VAL A 165 -6.29 -5.92 10.61
N GLU A 166 -5.10 -6.07 11.17
CA GLU A 166 -4.65 -7.30 11.80
C GLU A 166 -4.12 -7.07 13.21
N VAL A 167 -4.37 -8.05 14.07
CA VAL A 167 -3.63 -8.26 15.31
C VAL A 167 -2.73 -9.45 15.06
N CYS A 168 -1.44 -9.27 15.33
CA CYS A 168 -0.42 -10.27 15.07
C CYS A 168 0.39 -10.57 16.34
N VAL A 169 1.10 -11.70 16.34
CA VAL A 169 2.09 -12.05 17.35
C VAL A 169 3.42 -12.31 16.64
N ASP A 170 4.51 -11.75 17.15
CA ASP A 170 5.84 -12.00 16.62
C ASP A 170 6.50 -13.23 17.25
N THR A 171 7.70 -13.58 16.78
CA THR A 171 8.49 -14.72 17.29
C THR A 171 8.98 -14.54 18.74
N SER A 172 8.85 -13.36 19.31
CA SER A 172 9.15 -13.02 20.70
C SER A 172 7.88 -12.92 21.56
N ASP A 173 6.76 -13.46 21.07
CA ASP A 173 5.44 -13.42 21.70
C ASP A 173 4.83 -12.01 21.89
N SER A 174 5.42 -10.97 21.30
CA SER A 174 4.87 -9.61 21.38
C SER A 174 3.69 -9.41 20.45
N VAL A 175 2.67 -8.71 20.94
CA VAL A 175 1.46 -8.39 20.16
C VAL A 175 1.68 -7.12 19.35
N TRP A 176 1.32 -7.18 18.06
CA TRP A 176 1.39 -6.09 17.11
C TRP A 176 0.00 -5.74 16.57
N LEU A 177 -0.22 -4.45 16.33
CA LEU A 177 -1.33 -3.96 15.53
C LEU A 177 -0.80 -3.60 14.16
N MET A 178 -1.49 -4.02 13.11
CA MET A 178 -1.10 -3.73 11.73
C MET A 178 -2.33 -3.37 10.90
N LEU A 179 -2.20 -2.42 10.00
CA LEU A 179 -3.26 -2.04 9.08
C LEU A 179 -2.73 -1.67 7.69
N HIS A 180 -3.56 -1.92 6.69
CA HIS A 180 -3.36 -1.60 5.29
C HIS A 180 -4.56 -0.82 4.76
N SER A 181 -4.33 0.45 4.37
CA SER A 181 -5.38 1.29 3.79
C SER A 181 -4.77 2.47 3.01
N GLY A 182 -5.59 3.11 2.18
CA GLY A 182 -5.17 4.17 1.28
C GLY A 182 -6.04 5.43 1.35
N SER A 183 -6.09 6.17 0.24
CA SER A 183 -6.78 7.45 0.13
C SER A 183 -8.28 7.34 -0.08
N ARG A 184 -8.84 6.16 0.05
CA ARG A 184 -10.26 5.90 -0.07
C ARG A 184 -10.80 6.34 -1.45
N ASN A 185 -12.12 6.57 -1.55
CA ASN A 185 -12.75 6.94 -2.81
C ASN A 185 -12.24 8.27 -3.40
N ILE A 186 -11.85 9.23 -2.53
CA ILE A 186 -11.39 10.54 -2.99
C ILE A 186 -10.11 10.45 -3.81
N GLY A 187 -9.13 9.66 -3.35
CA GLY A 187 -7.89 9.45 -4.10
C GLY A 187 -8.12 8.72 -5.41
N LYS A 188 -9.07 7.76 -5.44
CA LYS A 188 -9.45 7.08 -6.68
C LYS A 188 -10.04 8.06 -7.70
N GLU A 189 -10.95 8.93 -7.30
CA GLU A 189 -11.58 9.92 -8.20
C GLU A 189 -10.55 10.92 -8.73
N LEU A 190 -9.62 11.38 -7.88
CA LEU A 190 -8.49 12.23 -8.32
C LEU A 190 -7.59 11.50 -9.33
N ALA A 191 -7.24 10.24 -9.05
CA ALA A 191 -6.43 9.45 -9.97
C ALA A 191 -7.11 9.27 -11.33
N GLU A 192 -8.38 8.87 -11.36
CA GLU A 192 -9.15 8.64 -12.58
C GLU A 192 -9.33 9.96 -13.39
N PHE A 193 -9.56 11.07 -12.72
CA PHE A 193 -9.61 12.40 -13.34
C PHE A 193 -8.28 12.72 -14.06
N HIS A 194 -7.16 12.63 -13.35
CA HIS A 194 -5.86 12.99 -13.91
C HIS A 194 -5.36 12.00 -14.97
N ILE A 195 -5.66 10.70 -14.86
CA ILE A 195 -5.41 9.73 -15.92
C ILE A 195 -6.13 10.16 -17.21
N GLY A 196 -7.42 10.55 -17.09
CA GLY A 196 -8.21 11.02 -18.23
C GLY A 196 -7.70 12.32 -18.84
N VAL A 197 -7.14 13.23 -18.04
CA VAL A 197 -6.50 14.47 -18.53
C VAL A 197 -5.20 14.13 -19.25
N ALA A 198 -4.31 13.34 -18.65
CA ALA A 198 -3.02 12.98 -19.25
C ALA A 198 -3.18 12.31 -20.62
N GLN A 199 -4.15 11.41 -20.76
CA GLN A 199 -4.43 10.70 -22.01
C GLN A 199 -4.84 11.61 -23.20
N LYS A 200 -5.25 12.85 -22.93
CA LYS A 200 -5.65 13.81 -23.96
C LYS A 200 -4.53 14.77 -24.36
N LEU A 201 -3.39 14.77 -23.66
CA LEU A 201 -2.30 15.70 -23.92
C LEU A 201 -1.57 15.35 -25.21
N PRO A 202 -1.21 16.35 -26.05
CA PRO A 202 -0.59 16.09 -27.36
C PRO A 202 0.70 15.29 -27.31
N HIS A 203 1.57 15.50 -26.31
CA HIS A 203 2.85 14.80 -26.18
C HIS A 203 2.71 13.31 -25.83
N ASN A 204 1.51 12.86 -25.46
CA ASN A 204 1.20 11.46 -25.22
C ASN A 204 0.62 10.73 -26.44
N GLN A 205 0.44 11.45 -27.56
CA GLN A 205 0.04 10.82 -28.82
C GLN A 205 1.17 9.94 -29.34
N GLY A 206 0.86 8.70 -29.66
CA GLY A 206 1.87 7.74 -30.18
C GLY A 206 2.59 6.93 -29.10
N LEU A 207 2.24 7.05 -27.81
CA LEU A 207 2.71 6.09 -26.79
C LEU A 207 2.24 4.67 -27.13
N VAL A 208 3.10 3.68 -26.92
CA VAL A 208 2.78 2.24 -27.16
C VAL A 208 1.60 1.77 -26.32
N ASP A 209 1.43 2.37 -25.16
CA ASP A 209 0.33 2.09 -24.22
C ASP A 209 -0.26 3.42 -23.75
N ARG A 210 -1.53 3.65 -24.05
CA ARG A 210 -2.24 4.86 -23.68
C ARG A 210 -2.32 5.06 -22.16
N ASP A 211 -2.30 3.98 -21.38
CA ASP A 211 -2.31 4.06 -19.92
C ASP A 211 -0.97 4.59 -19.36
N LEU A 212 0.08 4.67 -20.18
CA LEU A 212 1.37 5.26 -19.80
C LEU A 212 1.46 6.77 -20.09
N ALA A 213 0.34 7.43 -20.36
CA ALA A 213 0.29 8.88 -20.53
C ALA A 213 0.85 9.60 -19.30
N VAL A 214 1.67 10.64 -19.53
CA VAL A 214 2.40 11.38 -18.51
C VAL A 214 1.99 12.84 -18.45
N PHE A 215 2.24 13.45 -17.30
CA PHE A 215 2.40 14.90 -17.17
C PHE A 215 3.90 15.25 -17.24
N VAL A 216 4.22 16.37 -17.88
CA VAL A 216 5.60 16.85 -18.06
C VAL A 216 5.83 18.10 -17.21
N ALA A 217 7.02 18.25 -16.66
CA ALA A 217 7.44 19.42 -15.88
C ALA A 217 7.14 20.74 -16.59
N ASP A 218 7.06 21.81 -15.80
CA ASP A 218 6.85 23.18 -16.26
C ASP A 218 5.52 23.39 -17.01
N THR A 219 4.53 22.52 -16.80
CA THR A 219 3.17 22.66 -17.34
C THR A 219 2.14 22.89 -16.24
N PRO A 220 1.07 23.68 -16.50
CA PRO A 220 -0.04 23.85 -15.56
C PRO A 220 -0.69 22.52 -15.16
N GLN A 221 -0.74 21.55 -16.08
CA GLN A 221 -1.31 20.22 -15.83
C GLN A 221 -0.47 19.40 -14.86
N MET A 222 0.87 19.49 -14.95
CA MET A 222 1.77 18.86 -13.97
C MET A 222 1.61 19.50 -12.59
N ALA A 223 1.52 20.84 -12.52
CA ALA A 223 1.34 21.54 -11.26
C ALA A 223 0.02 21.13 -10.57
N ALA A 224 -1.08 21.09 -11.32
CA ALA A 224 -2.38 20.64 -10.82
C ALA A 224 -2.36 19.19 -10.36
N TYR A 225 -1.77 18.30 -11.16
CA TYR A 225 -1.64 16.89 -10.78
C TYR A 225 -0.81 16.70 -9.51
N ARG A 226 0.32 17.38 -9.37
CA ARG A 226 1.17 17.30 -8.17
C ARG A 226 0.44 17.77 -6.91
N ASN A 227 -0.32 18.87 -7.01
CA ASN A 227 -1.14 19.35 -5.90
C ASN A 227 -2.09 18.25 -5.40
N ASP A 228 -2.84 17.63 -6.31
CA ASP A 228 -3.83 16.61 -5.98
C ASP A 228 -3.21 15.30 -5.51
N LEU A 229 -2.10 14.90 -6.15
CA LEU A 229 -1.32 13.71 -5.81
C LEU A 229 -0.81 13.79 -4.37
N PHE A 230 -0.13 14.88 -4.01
CA PHE A 230 0.46 15.03 -2.68
C PHE A 230 -0.62 15.21 -1.61
N TRP A 231 -1.70 15.91 -1.92
CA TRP A 231 -2.85 15.98 -1.02
C TRP A 231 -3.45 14.58 -0.76
N ALA A 232 -3.62 13.76 -1.79
CA ALA A 232 -4.16 12.41 -1.65
C ALA A 232 -3.20 11.47 -0.89
N GLN A 233 -1.89 11.60 -1.08
CA GLN A 233 -0.89 10.87 -0.30
C GLN A 233 -0.96 11.23 1.19
N GLU A 234 -1.11 12.50 1.50
CA GLU A 234 -1.28 13.00 2.87
C GLU A 234 -2.61 12.54 3.47
N TYR A 235 -3.71 12.59 2.71
CA TYR A 235 -4.99 12.02 3.12
C TYR A 235 -4.85 10.56 3.53
N ALA A 236 -4.17 9.74 2.73
CA ALA A 236 -3.96 8.32 3.03
C ALA A 236 -3.14 8.12 4.32
N LYS A 237 -2.15 8.98 4.58
CA LYS A 237 -1.38 8.97 5.82
C LYS A 237 -2.27 9.30 7.02
N TYR A 238 -3.07 10.37 6.96
CA TYR A 238 -4.03 10.72 8.01
C TYR A 238 -5.06 9.62 8.24
N ASN A 239 -5.58 9.02 7.15
CA ASN A 239 -6.51 7.91 7.26
C ASN A 239 -5.93 6.76 8.11
N ARG A 240 -4.69 6.33 7.85
CA ARG A 240 -4.02 5.29 8.64
C ARG A 240 -3.71 5.74 10.06
N THR A 241 -3.27 6.97 10.27
CA THR A 241 -3.01 7.52 11.62
C THR A 241 -4.26 7.49 12.50
N ILE A 242 -5.41 7.93 11.97
CA ILE A 242 -6.68 7.91 12.69
C ILE A 242 -7.15 6.47 12.95
N MET A 243 -7.05 5.58 11.94
CA MET A 243 -7.37 4.16 12.14
C MET A 243 -6.51 3.53 13.25
N MET A 244 -5.20 3.80 13.25
CA MET A 244 -4.30 3.29 14.29
C MET A 244 -4.66 3.84 15.67
N ALA A 245 -5.07 5.09 15.76
CA ALA A 245 -5.54 5.67 17.03
C ALA A 245 -6.82 4.99 17.53
N LEU A 246 -7.78 4.74 16.64
CA LEU A 246 -9.00 3.96 16.95
C LEU A 246 -8.67 2.55 17.46
N LEU A 247 -7.72 1.87 16.80
CA LEU A 247 -7.26 0.54 17.21
C LEU A 247 -6.59 0.55 18.57
N LYS A 248 -5.69 1.50 18.82
CA LYS A 248 -5.04 1.69 20.14
C LYS A 248 -6.07 1.87 21.23
N ASP A 249 -7.15 2.61 20.97
CA ASP A 249 -8.25 2.80 21.93
C ASP A 249 -9.05 1.51 22.19
N VAL A 250 -9.30 0.69 21.16
CA VAL A 250 -9.89 -0.64 21.34
C VAL A 250 -9.01 -1.49 22.25
N ILE A 251 -7.71 -1.56 21.96
CA ILE A 251 -6.77 -2.35 22.74
C ILE A 251 -6.70 -1.86 24.21
N ARG A 252 -6.62 -0.55 24.45
CA ARG A 252 -6.66 0.00 25.82
C ARG A 252 -7.91 -0.40 26.59
N LYS A 253 -9.08 -0.43 25.93
CA LYS A 253 -10.36 -0.79 26.55
C LYS A 253 -10.48 -2.29 26.81
N GLU A 254 -10.09 -3.13 25.86
CA GLU A 254 -10.20 -4.59 25.99
C GLU A 254 -9.16 -5.15 26.99
N PHE A 255 -7.95 -4.57 27.01
CA PHE A 255 -6.85 -5.01 27.87
C PHE A 255 -6.56 -4.01 29.01
N LYS A 256 -7.59 -3.39 29.57
CA LYS A 256 -7.49 -2.34 30.59
C LYS A 256 -6.62 -2.73 31.80
N LYS A 257 -6.68 -4.00 32.22
CA LYS A 257 -5.89 -4.50 33.36
C LYS A 257 -4.39 -4.53 33.08
N ALA A 258 -3.99 -4.86 31.86
CA ALA A 258 -2.60 -4.92 31.42
C ALA A 258 -1.99 -3.52 31.12
N ARG A 259 -2.81 -2.46 31.01
CA ARG A 259 -2.39 -1.09 30.72
C ARG A 259 -1.42 -1.02 29.52
N PRO A 260 -1.86 -1.42 28.32
CA PRO A 260 -0.97 -1.56 27.16
C PRO A 260 -0.29 -0.24 26.79
N ALA A 261 1.03 -0.29 26.63
CA ALA A 261 1.84 0.75 26.02
C ALA A 261 2.08 0.42 24.53
N PHE A 262 2.46 1.44 23.74
CA PHE A 262 2.67 1.34 22.31
C PHE A 262 4.01 1.96 21.94
N GLU A 263 4.81 1.25 21.16
CA GLU A 263 6.04 1.76 20.57
C GLU A 263 5.76 2.78 19.46
N PRO A 264 6.78 3.49 18.94
CA PRO A 264 6.63 4.34 17.77
C PRO A 264 6.03 3.59 16.58
N GLU A 265 5.14 4.26 15.87
CA GLU A 265 4.46 3.70 14.69
C GLU A 265 5.40 3.63 13.50
N ILE A 266 5.46 2.47 12.85
CA ILE A 266 6.06 2.30 11.53
C ILE A 266 4.96 2.58 10.50
N SER A 267 5.20 3.49 9.57
CA SER A 267 4.23 3.81 8.50
C SER A 267 4.95 4.00 7.17
N CYS A 268 4.48 3.32 6.13
CA CYS A 268 5.06 3.41 4.79
C CYS A 268 3.97 3.43 3.71
N HIS A 269 4.15 4.29 2.70
CA HIS A 269 3.39 4.24 1.45
C HIS A 269 3.95 3.17 0.51
N HIS A 270 3.12 2.69 -0.42
CA HIS A 270 3.56 1.81 -1.50
C HIS A 270 2.93 2.12 -2.88
N ASN A 271 2.04 3.12 -2.97
CA ASN A 271 1.53 3.70 -4.21
C ASN A 271 1.69 5.22 -4.15
N TYR A 272 2.84 5.72 -4.55
CA TYR A 272 3.14 7.14 -4.39
C TYR A 272 4.27 7.61 -5.31
N VAL A 273 4.45 8.91 -5.38
CA VAL A 273 5.58 9.57 -6.03
C VAL A 273 6.38 10.31 -4.98
N ALA A 274 7.69 10.23 -5.06
CA ALA A 274 8.62 11.04 -4.27
C ALA A 274 9.63 11.74 -5.18
N GLU A 275 10.07 12.93 -4.76
CA GLU A 275 11.19 13.63 -5.35
C GLU A 275 12.46 13.13 -4.68
N GLU A 276 13.33 12.51 -5.44
CA GLU A 276 14.53 11.87 -4.93
C GLU A 276 15.72 12.18 -5.84
N ARG A 277 16.93 12.16 -5.28
CA ARG A 277 18.15 12.44 -6.01
C ARG A 277 19.02 11.20 -6.12
N TYR A 278 19.32 10.79 -7.37
CA TYR A 278 20.18 9.66 -7.68
C TYR A 278 21.23 10.08 -8.72
N GLU A 279 22.49 9.73 -8.47
CA GLU A 279 23.61 10.01 -9.40
C GLU A 279 23.66 11.49 -9.86
N GLY A 280 23.28 12.42 -8.95
CA GLY A 280 23.24 13.86 -9.21
C GLY A 280 22.00 14.36 -9.97
N MET A 281 21.08 13.48 -10.37
CA MET A 281 19.83 13.82 -11.06
C MET A 281 18.67 13.91 -10.08
N ASP A 282 17.84 14.94 -10.23
CA ASP A 282 16.57 15.06 -9.53
C ASP A 282 15.49 14.29 -10.29
N LEU A 283 14.94 13.26 -9.66
CA LEU A 283 14.01 12.31 -10.28
C LEU A 283 12.68 12.29 -9.54
N LEU A 284 11.61 12.06 -10.28
CA LEU A 284 10.30 11.71 -9.77
C LEU A 284 10.22 10.18 -9.73
N VAL A 285 10.38 9.62 -8.53
CA VAL A 285 10.37 8.16 -8.32
C VAL A 285 8.95 7.71 -8.00
N THR A 286 8.33 7.03 -8.94
CA THR A 286 7.00 6.45 -8.78
C THR A 286 7.14 5.02 -8.25
N ARG A 287 6.52 4.73 -7.11
CA ARG A 287 6.41 3.37 -6.56
C ARG A 287 4.96 2.89 -6.68
N LYS A 288 4.76 1.82 -7.41
CA LYS A 288 3.49 1.12 -7.56
C LYS A 288 3.59 -0.27 -6.97
N GLY A 289 3.04 -0.44 -5.78
CA GLY A 289 3.23 -1.68 -5.04
C GLY A 289 4.69 -1.92 -4.66
N ALA A 290 5.37 -0.86 -4.20
CA ALA A 290 6.72 -0.93 -3.65
C ALA A 290 6.88 0.08 -2.50
N ILE A 291 7.56 -0.31 -1.44
CA ILE A 291 7.89 0.57 -0.33
C ILE A 291 9.26 1.22 -0.53
N ARG A 292 9.51 2.36 0.14
CA ARG A 292 10.85 2.87 0.32
C ARG A 292 11.60 1.98 1.32
N ALA A 293 12.86 1.68 1.03
CA ALA A 293 13.75 0.86 1.81
C ALA A 293 15.16 1.49 1.89
N GLY A 294 15.20 2.78 2.21
CA GLY A 294 16.44 3.50 2.45
C GLY A 294 17.20 2.91 3.64
N SER A 295 18.50 3.18 3.72
CA SER A 295 19.36 2.61 4.76
C SER A 295 18.81 2.94 6.16
N GLY A 296 18.48 1.91 6.93
CA GLY A 296 17.95 2.02 8.27
C GLY A 296 16.46 2.35 8.38
N GLU A 297 15.76 2.60 7.28
CA GLU A 297 14.31 2.87 7.28
C GLU A 297 13.51 1.60 7.53
N TYR A 298 12.51 1.69 8.43
CA TYR A 298 11.61 0.57 8.69
C TYR A 298 10.51 0.49 7.64
N GLY A 299 10.15 -0.72 7.26
CA GLY A 299 9.07 -1.03 6.32
C GLY A 299 8.23 -2.22 6.77
N ILE A 300 7.11 -2.43 6.09
CA ILE A 300 6.16 -3.50 6.38
C ILE A 300 5.87 -4.23 5.06
N ILE A 301 6.10 -5.55 5.07
CA ILE A 301 5.83 -6.43 3.91
C ILE A 301 4.83 -7.51 4.33
N PRO A 302 3.53 -7.30 4.10
CA PRO A 302 2.50 -8.26 4.46
C PRO A 302 2.47 -9.46 3.51
N GLY A 303 2.15 -10.62 4.07
CA GLY A 303 1.72 -11.79 3.32
C GLY A 303 0.24 -11.72 2.94
N SER A 304 -0.50 -12.77 3.25
CA SER A 304 -1.96 -12.84 3.08
C SER A 304 -2.63 -13.16 4.42
N MET A 305 -3.96 -13.32 4.43
CA MET A 305 -4.79 -13.51 5.64
C MET A 305 -4.32 -14.62 6.61
N GLY A 306 -3.39 -15.48 6.23
CA GLY A 306 -2.95 -16.60 7.07
C GLY A 306 -1.48 -16.99 6.91
N THR A 307 -0.67 -16.20 6.17
CA THR A 307 0.72 -16.56 5.84
C THR A 307 1.77 -15.76 6.60
N GLY A 308 1.36 -14.84 7.45
CA GLY A 308 2.28 -13.96 8.18
C GLY A 308 2.70 -12.73 7.40
N SER A 309 3.44 -11.85 8.09
CA SER A 309 3.93 -10.57 7.58
C SER A 309 5.32 -10.30 8.16
N TYR A 310 6.03 -9.32 7.60
CA TYR A 310 7.38 -8.99 8.03
C TYR A 310 7.52 -7.50 8.32
N ILE A 311 8.14 -7.20 9.45
CA ILE A 311 8.75 -5.89 9.71
C ILE A 311 10.18 -5.99 9.22
N VAL A 312 10.57 -5.04 8.38
CA VAL A 312 11.88 -5.03 7.73
C VAL A 312 12.59 -3.70 7.95
N LYS A 313 13.90 -3.70 7.72
CA LYS A 313 14.74 -2.52 7.72
C LYS A 313 15.45 -2.43 6.37
N GLY A 314 15.36 -1.29 5.70
CA GLY A 314 15.95 -1.06 4.40
C GLY A 314 17.48 -1.04 4.45
N LEU A 315 18.11 -1.53 3.41
CA LEU A 315 19.57 -1.59 3.25
C LEU A 315 20.12 -0.46 2.36
N GLY A 316 19.25 0.34 1.73
CA GLY A 316 19.68 1.49 0.93
C GLY A 316 20.32 1.07 -0.40
N ASN A 317 19.68 0.19 -1.16
CA ASN A 317 20.18 -0.26 -2.45
C ASN A 317 19.79 0.71 -3.59
N ASP A 318 20.74 1.47 -4.11
CA ASP A 318 20.50 2.46 -5.18
C ASP A 318 20.02 1.83 -6.51
N LYS A 319 20.36 0.56 -6.76
CA LYS A 319 19.90 -0.14 -7.98
C LYS A 319 18.40 -0.39 -7.99
N SER A 320 17.78 -0.46 -6.81
CA SER A 320 16.32 -0.52 -6.62
C SER A 320 15.68 0.85 -6.38
N PHE A 321 16.43 1.95 -6.47
CA PHE A 321 15.99 3.28 -6.00
C PHE A 321 15.54 3.23 -4.54
N ASN A 322 16.35 2.59 -3.69
CA ASN A 322 16.06 2.39 -2.27
C ASN A 322 14.64 1.84 -2.05
N SER A 323 14.28 0.77 -2.75
CA SER A 323 12.92 0.23 -2.73
C SER A 323 12.90 -1.27 -2.49
N ALA A 324 11.77 -1.78 -1.98
CA ALA A 324 11.50 -3.18 -1.73
C ALA A 324 10.02 -3.51 -2.02
N SER A 325 9.68 -4.80 -2.03
CA SER A 325 8.30 -5.27 -2.21
C SER A 325 7.34 -4.65 -1.20
N HIS A 326 6.08 -4.45 -1.60
CA HIS A 326 5.03 -4.00 -0.69
C HIS A 326 4.25 -5.13 -0.04
N GLY A 327 4.43 -6.38 -0.47
CA GLY A 327 3.69 -7.54 0.03
C GLY A 327 4.05 -8.82 -0.70
N ALA A 328 3.22 -9.85 -0.57
CA ALA A 328 3.44 -11.14 -1.23
C ALA A 328 3.23 -11.08 -2.76
N GLY A 329 2.42 -10.17 -3.25
CA GLY A 329 1.99 -10.12 -4.65
C GLY A 329 1.02 -11.26 -5.01
N ARG A 330 0.12 -10.98 -5.93
CA ARG A 330 -0.85 -11.99 -6.40
C ARG A 330 -0.24 -12.87 -7.48
N ARG A 331 -0.60 -14.17 -7.47
CA ARG A 331 -0.28 -15.10 -8.55
C ARG A 331 -1.48 -15.39 -9.46
N MET A 332 -2.64 -14.81 -9.17
CA MET A 332 -3.83 -14.89 -9.99
C MET A 332 -4.78 -13.71 -9.74
N SER A 333 -5.64 -13.42 -10.72
CA SER A 333 -6.65 -12.38 -10.58
C SER A 333 -7.70 -12.74 -9.52
N ARG A 334 -8.41 -11.73 -8.97
CA ARG A 334 -9.51 -11.94 -8.02
C ARG A 334 -10.58 -12.87 -8.56
N ASN A 335 -10.97 -12.70 -9.83
CA ASN A 335 -11.96 -13.55 -10.47
C ASN A 335 -11.46 -14.99 -10.65
N ALA A 336 -10.19 -15.20 -10.94
CA ALA A 336 -9.60 -16.54 -11.01
C ALA A 336 -9.59 -17.21 -9.62
N ALA A 337 -9.27 -16.47 -8.55
CA ALA A 337 -9.32 -16.97 -7.19
C ALA A 337 -10.74 -17.38 -6.77
N LYS A 338 -11.76 -16.54 -7.04
CA LYS A 338 -13.17 -16.88 -6.78
C LYS A 338 -13.67 -18.10 -7.53
N ARG A 339 -13.13 -18.38 -8.72
CA ARG A 339 -13.47 -19.61 -9.46
C ARG A 339 -12.73 -20.85 -8.96
N ARG A 340 -11.53 -20.67 -8.40
CA ARG A 340 -10.63 -21.75 -8.00
C ARG A 340 -10.87 -22.24 -6.58
N PHE A 341 -11.21 -21.33 -5.66
CA PHE A 341 -11.27 -21.60 -4.23
C PHE A 341 -12.70 -21.46 -3.70
N SER A 342 -13.00 -22.27 -2.68
CA SER A 342 -14.24 -22.28 -1.92
C SER A 342 -14.05 -21.63 -0.54
N THR A 343 -15.16 -21.43 0.19
CA THR A 343 -15.14 -21.04 1.61
C THR A 343 -14.49 -22.10 2.49
N LYS A 344 -14.60 -23.39 2.14
CA LYS A 344 -13.93 -24.47 2.86
C LYS A 344 -12.41 -24.37 2.73
N ASP A 345 -11.90 -24.06 1.52
CA ASP A 345 -10.46 -23.82 1.33
C ASP A 345 -9.99 -22.61 2.13
N LEU A 346 -10.83 -21.56 2.21
CA LEU A 346 -10.52 -20.37 3.01
C LEU A 346 -10.43 -20.71 4.50
N GLU A 347 -11.39 -21.47 5.05
CA GLU A 347 -11.37 -21.93 6.45
C GLU A 347 -10.10 -22.72 6.77
N GLU A 348 -9.72 -23.63 5.87
CA GLU A 348 -8.51 -24.46 6.03
C GLU A 348 -7.23 -23.60 6.02
N GLN A 349 -7.10 -22.71 5.04
CA GLN A 349 -5.91 -21.88 4.86
C GLN A 349 -5.79 -20.73 5.87
N THR A 350 -6.87 -20.38 6.56
CA THR A 350 -6.89 -19.38 7.64
C THR A 350 -7.10 -19.99 9.03
N ARG A 351 -6.78 -21.29 9.19
CA ARG A 351 -6.90 -21.98 10.47
C ARG A 351 -6.06 -21.29 11.53
N GLY A 352 -6.68 -20.98 12.68
CA GLY A 352 -6.04 -20.27 13.80
C GLY A 352 -6.04 -18.75 13.65
N VAL A 353 -6.66 -18.21 12.61
CA VAL A 353 -6.89 -16.77 12.46
C VAL A 353 -8.37 -16.46 12.62
N GLU A 354 -8.71 -15.55 13.52
CA GLU A 354 -10.08 -15.03 13.66
C GLU A 354 -10.34 -14.01 12.54
N CYS A 355 -11.15 -14.41 11.56
CA CYS A 355 -11.44 -13.58 10.37
C CYS A 355 -12.79 -13.97 9.76
N ARG A 356 -13.26 -13.16 8.80
CA ARG A 356 -14.38 -13.54 7.92
C ARG A 356 -14.00 -14.76 7.08
N LYS A 357 -14.96 -15.70 6.94
CA LYS A 357 -14.79 -16.94 6.18
C LYS A 357 -15.92 -17.15 5.15
N ASP A 358 -16.53 -16.06 4.71
CA ASP A 358 -17.60 -16.06 3.72
C ASP A 358 -17.09 -15.82 2.29
N SER A 359 -17.98 -15.99 1.30
CA SER A 359 -17.67 -15.84 -0.13
C SER A 359 -17.18 -14.44 -0.53
N GLY A 360 -17.44 -13.41 0.28
CA GLY A 360 -17.03 -12.03 0.03
C GLY A 360 -15.50 -11.82 0.08
N VAL A 361 -14.78 -12.72 0.78
CA VAL A 361 -13.32 -12.60 0.98
C VAL A 361 -12.52 -13.78 0.41
N VAL A 362 -13.15 -14.72 -0.32
CA VAL A 362 -12.46 -15.87 -0.93
C VAL A 362 -11.36 -15.44 -1.92
N ASP A 363 -11.51 -14.31 -2.60
CA ASP A 363 -10.48 -13.80 -3.50
C ASP A 363 -9.20 -13.31 -2.78
N GLU A 364 -9.23 -13.18 -1.47
CA GLU A 364 -8.09 -12.80 -0.63
C GLU A 364 -7.42 -14.01 0.09
N ILE A 365 -7.84 -15.22 -0.26
CA ILE A 365 -7.31 -16.48 0.28
C ILE A 365 -5.77 -16.57 0.10
N PRO A 366 -5.02 -17.15 1.06
CA PRO A 366 -3.58 -17.37 0.92
C PRO A 366 -3.14 -17.96 -0.42
N GLY A 367 -3.86 -18.96 -0.90
CA GLY A 367 -3.58 -19.62 -2.19
C GLY A 367 -3.64 -18.72 -3.43
N ALA A 368 -4.16 -17.49 -3.34
CA ALA A 368 -4.17 -16.51 -4.43
C ALA A 368 -2.89 -15.65 -4.52
N TYR A 369 -1.99 -15.78 -3.54
CA TYR A 369 -0.76 -14.99 -3.41
C TYR A 369 0.50 -15.85 -3.60
N LYS A 370 1.62 -15.20 -3.90
CA LYS A 370 2.94 -15.83 -3.90
C LYS A 370 3.33 -16.21 -2.46
N PRO A 371 4.16 -17.24 -2.24
CA PRO A 371 4.70 -17.53 -0.92
C PRO A 371 5.54 -16.33 -0.43
N ILE A 372 5.16 -15.77 0.72
CA ILE A 372 5.82 -14.56 1.24
C ILE A 372 7.28 -14.80 1.58
N GLU A 373 7.63 -15.98 2.05
CA GLU A 373 9.03 -16.38 2.33
C GLU A 373 9.89 -16.27 1.07
N GLN A 374 9.38 -16.73 -0.08
CA GLN A 374 10.09 -16.63 -1.36
C GLN A 374 10.30 -15.16 -1.76
N VAL A 375 9.30 -14.31 -1.57
CA VAL A 375 9.40 -12.86 -1.86
C VAL A 375 10.47 -12.20 -0.98
N ILE A 376 10.53 -12.55 0.31
CA ILE A 376 11.55 -12.04 1.23
C ILE A 376 12.95 -12.53 0.82
N ASP A 377 13.08 -13.82 0.48
CA ASP A 377 14.36 -14.41 0.08
C ASP A 377 14.96 -13.79 -1.18
N GLN A 378 14.13 -13.39 -2.13
CA GLN A 378 14.54 -12.77 -3.39
C GLN A 378 15.06 -11.33 -3.23
N GLN A 379 14.85 -10.69 -2.07
CA GLN A 379 15.22 -9.29 -1.82
C GLN A 379 16.10 -9.10 -0.58
N ARG A 380 16.94 -10.09 -0.24
CA ARG A 380 17.86 -10.03 0.91
C ARG A 380 18.91 -8.91 0.82
N ASP A 381 19.15 -8.38 -0.36
CA ASP A 381 20.00 -7.21 -0.60
C ASP A 381 19.25 -5.87 -0.55
N LEU A 382 17.93 -5.88 -0.41
CA LEU A 382 17.10 -4.70 -0.29
C LEU A 382 16.66 -4.44 1.16
N VAL A 383 16.43 -5.51 1.92
CA VAL A 383 15.91 -5.41 3.29
C VAL A 383 16.50 -6.47 4.21
N GLU A 384 16.61 -6.13 5.49
CA GLU A 384 16.86 -7.02 6.62
C GLU A 384 15.55 -7.29 7.37
N VAL A 385 15.28 -8.55 7.74
CA VAL A 385 14.10 -8.91 8.53
C VAL A 385 14.34 -8.57 10.01
N VAL A 386 13.45 -7.72 10.57
CA VAL A 386 13.46 -7.33 11.98
C VAL A 386 12.52 -8.20 12.80
N ALA A 387 11.31 -8.48 12.29
CA ALA A 387 10.35 -9.34 12.95
C ALA A 387 9.50 -10.09 11.92
N LYS A 388 9.16 -11.35 12.23
CA LYS A 388 8.14 -12.11 11.52
C LYS A 388 6.87 -12.13 12.36
N LEU A 389 5.76 -11.72 11.78
CA LEU A 389 4.47 -11.57 12.41
C LEU A 389 3.52 -12.68 11.95
N LYS A 390 2.78 -13.29 12.87
CA LYS A 390 1.70 -14.24 12.58
C LYS A 390 0.37 -13.60 12.95
N GLN A 391 -0.57 -13.61 12.02
CA GLN A 391 -1.92 -13.12 12.27
C GLN A 391 -2.65 -13.99 13.29
N VAL A 392 -3.36 -13.34 14.22
CA VAL A 392 -4.33 -13.98 15.12
C VAL A 392 -5.74 -13.40 14.92
N VAL A 393 -5.85 -12.14 14.47
CA VAL A 393 -7.11 -11.52 14.01
C VAL A 393 -6.85 -10.87 12.65
N CYS A 394 -7.80 -11.01 11.71
CA CYS A 394 -7.78 -10.30 10.43
C CYS A 394 -9.19 -9.77 10.10
N VAL A 395 -9.33 -8.43 10.08
CA VAL A 395 -10.53 -7.71 9.65
C VAL A 395 -10.36 -7.30 8.19
N LYS A 396 -11.32 -7.67 7.35
CA LYS A 396 -11.37 -7.30 5.92
C LYS A 396 -12.69 -6.66 5.55
N GLY A 397 -12.64 -5.75 4.57
CA GLY A 397 -13.80 -5.05 4.03
C GLY A 397 -14.43 -5.71 2.82
#